data_4e62878d45e21960a8dcb3574e260e39
#
_entry.id   4e62878d45e21960a8dcb3574e260e39
#
_cell.length_a   1.000
_cell.length_b   1.000
_cell.length_c   1.000
_cell.angle_alpha   90.00
_cell.angle_beta   90.00
_cell.angle_gamma   90.00
#
_symmetry.space_group_name_H-M   'P 1'
#
loop_
_entity.id
_entity.type
_entity.pdbx_description
1 polymer ?
#
loop_
_entity_poly.entity_id
_entity_poly.type
_entity_poly.pdbx_seq_one_letter_code
_entity_poly.pdbx_strand_id
1 'polypeptide(L)'
;NLNRADIDFFGFNLRRLPQFGDIFLVGTYPSSQYNALQVTFKRNLSKGLTYNFNYTWAHAIDDVVGFFKDYQDEFNTHGERASSDQDIRHNFTFDASYNIPISSWWSGAPKRIADGWQISTISQFRTGLPVNVTRQGGVFGGFSLRPNIVPGVSTRCPNFSVPECQYNAAAFSDPGGFTPGNAPRNFLRGQGFKQVDLSLSKNTRITEGTSLMLRMDVFNMFNFVNFADPSGGLTPGSTPNSLRATAFFGRSVSTVGNQLGGLLGFGGPRQIQLSARFSF
;
A
#
# COMPACT_ATOMS: atom_id res chain seq x y z
N ASN A 1 -17.83 -20.18 -8.40
CA ASN A 1 -18.90 -21.16 -8.15
C ASN A 1 -19.74 -21.35 -9.42
N LEU A 2 -19.57 -22.46 -10.11
CA LEU A 2 -20.29 -22.78 -11.36
C LEU A 2 -21.77 -23.13 -11.15
N ASN A 3 -22.19 -23.33 -9.93
CA ASN A 3 -23.55 -23.65 -9.57
C ASN A 3 -24.15 -22.57 -8.66
N ARG A 4 -23.98 -21.32 -9.07
CA ARG A 4 -24.50 -20.15 -8.35
C ARG A 4 -26.01 -20.26 -8.15
N ALA A 5 -26.45 -20.00 -6.93
CA ALA A 5 -27.87 -19.87 -6.65
C ALA A 5 -28.34 -18.48 -7.06
N ASP A 6 -29.22 -18.41 -8.03
CA ASP A 6 -30.04 -17.24 -8.26
C ASP A 6 -31.30 -17.43 -7.41
N ILE A 7 -31.66 -16.45 -6.58
CA ILE A 7 -32.88 -16.47 -5.78
C ILE A 7 -33.88 -15.58 -6.50
N ASP A 8 -35.02 -16.14 -6.86
CA ASP A 8 -36.13 -15.33 -7.33
C ASP A 8 -36.77 -14.54 -6.17
N PHE A 9 -37.72 -13.67 -6.50
CA PHE A 9 -38.43 -12.83 -5.53
C PHE A 9 -39.18 -13.64 -4.45
N PHE A 10 -39.43 -14.94 -4.69
CA PHE A 10 -40.12 -15.85 -3.75
C PHE A 10 -39.14 -16.71 -2.93
N GLY A 11 -37.86 -16.56 -3.10
CA GLY A 11 -36.82 -17.29 -2.32
C GLY A 11 -36.54 -18.70 -2.84
N PHE A 12 -36.97 -19.05 -4.05
CA PHE A 12 -36.62 -20.33 -4.64
C PHE A 12 -35.17 -20.34 -5.10
N ASN A 13 -34.49 -21.44 -4.85
CA ASN A 13 -33.11 -21.65 -5.24
C ASN A 13 -33.06 -22.10 -6.72
N LEU A 14 -32.71 -21.21 -7.62
CA LEU A 14 -32.61 -21.45 -9.06
C LEU A 14 -31.21 -21.91 -9.49
N ARG A 15 -30.59 -22.82 -8.75
CA ARG A 15 -29.31 -23.39 -9.16
C ARG A 15 -29.45 -24.11 -10.50
N ARG A 16 -28.40 -23.99 -11.35
CA ARG A 16 -28.33 -24.70 -12.64
C ARG A 16 -28.41 -26.23 -12.43
N LEU A 17 -27.82 -26.71 -11.35
CA LEU A 17 -27.82 -28.13 -10.95
C LEU A 17 -28.38 -28.20 -9.51
N PRO A 18 -29.72 -28.22 -9.35
CA PRO A 18 -30.36 -28.14 -8.03
C PRO A 18 -29.94 -29.26 -7.06
N GLN A 19 -29.54 -30.41 -7.59
CA GLN A 19 -29.12 -31.58 -6.83
C GLN A 19 -27.72 -31.42 -6.19
N PHE A 20 -26.97 -30.41 -6.60
CA PHE A 20 -25.62 -30.13 -6.07
C PHE A 20 -25.62 -28.84 -5.25
N GLY A 21 -24.72 -28.75 -4.29
CA GLY A 21 -24.35 -27.52 -3.60
C GLY A 21 -23.50 -26.61 -4.47
N ASP A 22 -22.62 -25.83 -3.86
CA ASP A 22 -21.66 -25.00 -4.58
C ASP A 22 -20.63 -25.89 -5.32
N ILE A 23 -20.36 -25.55 -6.57
CA ILE A 23 -19.35 -26.23 -7.39
C ILE A 23 -18.18 -25.28 -7.58
N PHE A 24 -17.07 -25.60 -6.95
CA PHE A 24 -15.83 -24.81 -7.07
C PHE A 24 -14.95 -25.41 -8.17
N LEU A 25 -14.53 -24.55 -9.09
CA LEU A 25 -13.54 -24.88 -10.10
C LEU A 25 -12.21 -24.23 -9.72
N VAL A 26 -11.18 -25.04 -9.59
CA VAL A 26 -9.80 -24.58 -9.46
C VAL A 26 -9.09 -24.75 -10.80
N GLY A 27 -8.54 -23.68 -11.31
CA GLY A 27 -7.88 -23.67 -12.61
C GLY A 27 -6.82 -22.59 -12.73
N THR A 28 -6.06 -22.61 -13.82
CA THR A 28 -4.95 -21.69 -14.11
C THR A 28 -5.35 -20.67 -15.19
N TYR A 29 -6.57 -20.17 -15.15
CA TYR A 29 -7.10 -19.23 -16.14
C TYR A 29 -6.58 -17.79 -16.01
N PRO A 30 -6.25 -17.29 -14.78
CA PRO A 30 -5.88 -15.90 -14.61
C PRO A 30 -4.62 -15.55 -15.38
N SER A 31 -4.60 -14.34 -15.92
CA SER A 31 -3.44 -13.75 -16.56
C SER A 31 -2.98 -12.51 -15.80
N SER A 32 -1.68 -12.23 -15.86
CA SER A 32 -1.11 -11.02 -15.30
C SER A 32 -0.09 -10.42 -16.26
N GLN A 33 0.00 -9.11 -16.27
CA GLN A 33 0.96 -8.35 -17.07
C GLN A 33 1.58 -7.25 -16.21
N TYR A 34 2.90 -7.18 -16.21
CA TYR A 34 3.65 -6.13 -15.54
C TYR A 34 4.55 -5.41 -16.54
N ASN A 35 4.40 -4.09 -16.63
CA ASN A 35 5.25 -3.23 -17.43
C ASN A 35 5.88 -2.18 -16.52
N ALA A 36 7.18 -1.94 -16.67
CA ALA A 36 7.87 -0.96 -15.85
C ALA A 36 9.00 -0.27 -16.61
N LEU A 37 9.18 1.02 -16.31
CA LEU A 37 10.41 1.76 -16.57
C LEU A 37 11.15 1.91 -15.25
N GLN A 38 12.38 1.42 -15.21
CA GLN A 38 13.26 1.55 -14.03
C GLN A 38 14.45 2.43 -14.40
N VAL A 39 14.71 3.43 -13.57
CA VAL A 39 15.85 4.34 -13.70
C VAL A 39 16.66 4.26 -12.43
N THR A 40 17.93 3.90 -12.57
CA THR A 40 18.88 3.87 -11.44
C THR A 40 20.00 4.85 -11.74
N PHE A 41 20.31 5.71 -10.77
CA PHE A 41 21.42 6.61 -10.81
C PHE A 41 22.29 6.42 -9.58
N LYS A 42 23.52 5.94 -9.76
CA LYS A 42 24.43 5.59 -8.68
C LYS A 42 25.74 6.34 -8.80
N ARG A 43 26.22 6.87 -7.69
CA ARG A 43 27.58 7.42 -7.58
C ARG A 43 28.34 6.69 -6.48
N ASN A 44 29.43 6.07 -6.85
CA ASN A 44 30.37 5.49 -5.90
C ASN A 44 31.28 6.58 -5.32
N LEU A 45 31.83 6.30 -4.16
CA LEU A 45 32.59 7.21 -3.30
C LEU A 45 33.42 8.23 -4.07
N SER A 46 33.02 9.50 -4.03
CA SER A 46 33.75 10.62 -4.56
C SER A 46 33.70 11.76 -3.54
N LYS A 47 34.85 12.21 -3.07
CA LYS A 47 34.97 13.25 -2.03
C LYS A 47 34.12 12.93 -0.79
N GLY A 48 34.07 11.66 -0.38
CA GLY A 48 33.32 11.20 0.80
C GLY A 48 31.81 10.96 0.58
N LEU A 49 31.25 11.20 -0.60
CA LEU A 49 29.83 11.06 -0.91
C LEU A 49 29.55 9.82 -1.75
N THR A 50 28.65 8.98 -1.27
CA THR A 50 28.03 7.86 -2.03
C THR A 50 26.55 8.08 -2.05
N TYR A 51 25.88 7.86 -3.17
CA TYR A 51 24.43 7.85 -3.24
C TYR A 51 23.90 6.90 -4.31
N ASN A 52 22.68 6.46 -4.12
CA ASN A 52 21.95 5.63 -5.03
C ASN A 52 20.48 6.12 -5.07
N PHE A 53 20.02 6.39 -6.28
CA PHE A 53 18.68 6.84 -6.59
C PHE A 53 18.04 5.80 -7.48
N ASN A 54 16.85 5.34 -7.12
CA ASN A 54 16.07 4.44 -7.95
C ASN A 54 14.66 4.98 -8.10
N TYR A 55 14.18 4.97 -9.30
CA TYR A 55 12.81 5.31 -9.63
C TYR A 55 12.21 4.24 -10.51
N THR A 56 11.03 3.77 -10.13
CA THR A 56 10.25 2.83 -10.91
C THR A 56 8.89 3.44 -11.23
N TRP A 57 8.57 3.54 -12.50
CA TRP A 57 7.23 3.78 -12.99
C TRP A 57 6.70 2.46 -13.54
N ALA A 58 5.63 1.93 -12.94
CA ALA A 58 5.13 0.59 -13.26
C ALA A 58 3.62 0.54 -13.38
N HIS A 59 3.15 -0.48 -14.09
CA HIS A 59 1.75 -0.84 -14.13
C HIS A 59 1.61 -2.37 -14.15
N ALA A 60 0.98 -2.89 -13.10
CA ALA A 60 0.57 -4.28 -13.00
C ALA A 60 -0.94 -4.37 -13.29
N ILE A 61 -1.30 -5.20 -14.26
CA ILE A 61 -2.69 -5.50 -14.62
C ILE A 61 -2.88 -6.99 -14.50
N ASP A 62 -3.94 -7.43 -13.87
CA ASP A 62 -4.32 -8.83 -13.78
C ASP A 62 -5.85 -9.00 -13.78
N ASP A 63 -6.28 -10.24 -13.91
CA ASP A 63 -7.65 -10.70 -13.73
C ASP A 63 -7.75 -11.67 -12.54
N VAL A 64 -6.76 -11.64 -11.63
CA VAL A 64 -6.70 -12.45 -10.41
C VAL A 64 -7.51 -11.79 -9.31
N VAL A 65 -8.50 -12.47 -8.78
CA VAL A 65 -9.35 -11.98 -7.69
C VAL A 65 -8.85 -12.53 -6.35
N GLY A 66 -7.59 -12.31 -6.03
CA GLY A 66 -6.99 -12.66 -4.74
C GLY A 66 -7.12 -14.14 -4.33
N PHE A 67 -6.46 -14.49 -3.23
CA PHE A 67 -6.52 -15.86 -2.69
C PHE A 67 -7.89 -16.08 -2.02
N PHE A 68 -8.64 -17.12 -2.41
CA PHE A 68 -10.01 -17.43 -1.94
C PHE A 68 -11.06 -16.33 -2.23
N LYS A 69 -10.86 -15.51 -3.25
CA LYS A 69 -11.89 -14.58 -3.71
C LYS A 69 -12.48 -15.05 -5.03
N ASP A 70 -13.79 -14.97 -5.13
CA ASP A 70 -14.51 -15.36 -6.33
C ASP A 70 -14.60 -14.18 -7.30
N TYR A 71 -14.64 -14.49 -8.59
CA TYR A 71 -14.99 -13.50 -9.61
C TYR A 71 -16.37 -12.93 -9.33
N GLN A 72 -16.59 -11.67 -9.66
CA GLN A 72 -17.93 -11.07 -9.59
C GLN A 72 -18.92 -11.80 -10.54
N ASP A 73 -18.42 -12.23 -11.70
CA ASP A 73 -19.12 -13.03 -12.67
C ASP A 73 -18.16 -14.11 -13.21
N GLU A 74 -18.41 -15.37 -12.83
CA GLU A 74 -17.58 -16.51 -13.25
C GLU A 74 -17.65 -16.80 -14.74
N PHE A 75 -18.71 -16.33 -15.41
CA PHE A 75 -18.88 -16.48 -16.84
C PHE A 75 -18.25 -15.36 -17.64
N ASN A 76 -17.84 -14.26 -16.98
CA ASN A 76 -17.15 -13.13 -17.59
C ASN A 76 -15.91 -12.74 -16.79
N THR A 77 -14.90 -13.59 -16.78
CA THR A 77 -13.63 -13.36 -16.08
C THR A 77 -12.88 -12.14 -16.62
N HIS A 78 -13.09 -11.76 -17.88
CA HIS A 78 -12.51 -10.55 -18.46
C HIS A 78 -13.00 -9.26 -17.79
N GLY A 79 -14.16 -9.26 -17.17
CA GLY A 79 -14.67 -8.14 -16.35
C GLY A 79 -13.84 -7.86 -15.10
N GLU A 80 -12.96 -8.79 -14.73
CA GLU A 80 -12.04 -8.61 -13.59
C GLU A 80 -10.69 -8.00 -13.98
N ARG A 81 -10.41 -7.85 -15.29
CA ARG A 81 -9.13 -7.29 -15.75
C ARG A 81 -8.98 -5.84 -15.32
N ALA A 82 -8.08 -5.58 -14.40
CA ALA A 82 -7.85 -4.27 -13.81
C ALA A 82 -6.45 -4.15 -13.21
N SER A 83 -6.14 -3.02 -12.57
CA SER A 83 -4.90 -2.90 -11.79
C SER A 83 -4.82 -4.01 -10.74
N SER A 84 -3.67 -4.67 -10.65
CA SER A 84 -3.38 -5.65 -9.61
C SER A 84 -3.51 -5.04 -8.21
N ASP A 85 -3.86 -5.84 -7.22
CA ASP A 85 -3.91 -5.40 -5.81
C ASP A 85 -2.59 -4.80 -5.32
N GLN A 86 -1.47 -5.18 -5.96
CA GLN A 86 -0.13 -4.70 -5.63
C GLN A 86 0.44 -3.68 -6.62
N ASP A 87 -0.41 -3.07 -7.47
CA ASP A 87 0.02 -2.10 -8.47
C ASP A 87 0.50 -0.79 -7.84
N ILE A 88 1.80 -0.63 -7.74
CA ILE A 88 2.46 0.61 -7.31
C ILE A 88 2.91 1.37 -8.56
N ARG A 89 2.22 2.47 -8.89
CA ARG A 89 2.50 3.27 -10.11
C ARG A 89 3.84 3.95 -10.09
N HIS A 90 4.20 4.52 -8.97
CA HIS A 90 5.46 5.22 -8.79
C HIS A 90 6.09 4.77 -7.49
N ASN A 91 7.33 4.33 -7.56
CA ASN A 91 8.14 4.01 -6.41
C ASN A 91 9.51 4.69 -6.57
N PHE A 92 9.85 5.50 -5.60
CA PHE A 92 11.09 6.24 -5.52
C PHE A 92 11.82 5.83 -4.25
N THR A 93 13.09 5.45 -4.39
CA THR A 93 13.99 5.22 -3.27
C THR A 93 15.27 5.99 -3.46
N PHE A 94 15.76 6.56 -2.38
CA PHE A 94 17.01 7.28 -2.33
C PHE A 94 17.78 6.90 -1.08
N ASP A 95 19.03 6.48 -1.26
CA ASP A 95 19.97 6.28 -0.17
C ASP A 95 21.24 7.07 -0.44
N ALA A 96 21.80 7.65 0.61
CA ALA A 96 23.05 8.37 0.52
C ALA A 96 23.84 8.24 1.82
N SER A 97 25.14 8.28 1.70
CA SER A 97 26.05 8.44 2.83
C SER A 97 27.15 9.44 2.52
N TYR A 98 27.47 10.27 3.48
CA TYR A 98 28.49 11.30 3.36
C TYR A 98 29.42 11.29 4.57
N ASN A 99 30.70 11.07 4.29
CA ASN A 99 31.76 11.23 5.29
C ASN A 99 32.09 12.71 5.42
N ILE A 100 31.79 13.29 6.56
CA ILE A 100 31.91 14.72 6.81
C ILE A 100 33.38 15.05 7.08
N PRO A 101 34.06 15.83 6.23
CA PRO A 101 35.48 16.16 6.38
C PRO A 101 35.68 17.36 7.35
N ILE A 102 35.28 17.23 8.60
CA ILE A 102 35.34 18.35 9.57
C ILE A 102 36.77 18.86 9.74
N SER A 103 37.75 17.97 9.72
CA SER A 103 39.19 18.35 9.84
C SER A 103 39.66 19.26 8.69
N SER A 104 39.05 19.13 7.50
CA SER A 104 39.37 20.05 6.37
C SER A 104 38.69 21.43 6.51
N TRP A 105 37.58 21.51 7.24
CA TRP A 105 36.85 22.75 7.48
C TRP A 105 37.35 23.50 8.73
N TRP A 106 37.90 22.76 9.69
CA TRP A 106 38.37 23.29 10.97
C TRP A 106 39.77 22.75 11.27
N SER A 107 40.81 23.43 10.78
CA SER A 107 42.22 23.01 10.86
C SER A 107 42.79 22.95 12.29
N GLY A 108 42.17 23.63 13.26
CA GLY A 108 42.55 23.59 14.68
C GLY A 108 41.88 22.49 15.51
N ALA A 109 40.96 21.73 14.93
CA ALA A 109 40.24 20.72 15.66
C ALA A 109 41.12 19.46 15.92
N PRO A 110 41.10 18.88 17.13
CA PRO A 110 41.76 17.61 17.36
C PRO A 110 41.19 16.53 16.44
N LYS A 111 42.03 15.84 15.67
CA LYS A 111 41.61 14.83 14.68
C LYS A 111 40.67 13.78 15.24
N ARG A 112 40.86 13.37 16.51
CA ARG A 112 39.98 12.39 17.19
C ARG A 112 38.54 12.89 17.32
N ILE A 113 38.30 14.22 17.35
CA ILE A 113 36.97 14.85 17.44
C ILE A 113 36.45 15.15 16.03
N ALA A 114 37.30 15.65 15.17
CA ALA A 114 36.94 16.12 13.83
C ALA A 114 36.68 14.98 12.82
N ASP A 115 37.48 13.91 12.85
CA ASP A 115 37.41 12.85 11.85
C ASP A 115 36.41 11.74 12.25
N GLY A 116 35.95 10.98 11.24
CA GLY A 116 35.12 9.79 11.43
C GLY A 116 33.63 10.09 11.60
N TRP A 117 33.18 11.28 11.24
CA TRP A 117 31.75 11.60 11.17
C TRP A 117 31.16 11.17 9.83
N GLN A 118 30.01 10.51 9.90
CA GLN A 118 29.24 10.12 8.71
C GLN A 118 27.76 10.40 8.94
N ILE A 119 27.14 11.03 7.96
CA ILE A 119 25.69 11.17 7.87
C ILE A 119 25.19 10.26 6.76
N SER A 120 24.09 9.55 6.99
CA SER A 120 23.45 8.74 5.97
C SER A 120 21.93 8.84 6.05
N THR A 121 21.29 8.67 4.92
CA THR A 121 19.84 8.70 4.81
C THR A 121 19.33 7.57 3.93
N ILE A 122 18.14 7.08 4.26
CA ILE A 122 17.35 6.19 3.42
C ILE A 122 15.97 6.81 3.31
N SER A 123 15.50 6.97 2.08
CA SER A 123 14.20 7.60 1.82
C SER A 123 13.39 6.75 0.86
N GLN A 124 12.09 6.60 1.13
CA GLN A 124 11.16 5.90 0.27
C GLN A 124 9.87 6.70 0.11
N PHE A 125 9.44 6.86 -1.14
CA PHE A 125 8.16 7.47 -1.50
C PHE A 125 7.49 6.59 -2.55
N ARG A 126 6.24 6.21 -2.30
CA ARG A 126 5.46 5.44 -3.29
C ARG A 126 4.01 5.90 -3.33
N THR A 127 3.37 5.67 -4.46
CA THR A 127 1.93 5.89 -4.60
C THR A 127 1.14 4.84 -3.81
N GLY A 128 -0.11 5.17 -3.48
CA GLY A 128 -1.02 4.26 -2.81
C GLY A 128 -1.37 3.03 -3.64
N LEU A 129 -1.72 1.96 -2.96
CA LEU A 129 -2.21 0.73 -3.57
C LEU A 129 -3.63 0.93 -4.13
N PRO A 130 -4.05 0.09 -5.08
CA PRO A 130 -5.44 0.07 -5.53
C PRO A 130 -6.39 -0.33 -4.40
N VAL A 131 -7.57 0.27 -4.40
CA VAL A 131 -8.64 -0.05 -3.46
C VAL A 131 -9.87 -0.48 -4.22
N ASN A 132 -10.37 -1.67 -3.86
CA ASN A 132 -11.59 -2.20 -4.43
C ASN A 132 -12.80 -1.76 -3.60
N VAL A 133 -13.85 -1.31 -4.29
CA VAL A 133 -15.14 -1.03 -3.66
C VAL A 133 -16.01 -2.27 -3.78
N THR A 134 -16.45 -2.78 -2.65
CA THR A 134 -17.26 -4.01 -2.59
C THR A 134 -18.59 -3.76 -1.90
N ARG A 135 -19.63 -4.38 -2.42
CA ARG A 135 -20.92 -4.52 -1.78
C ARG A 135 -20.85 -5.70 -0.82
N GLN A 136 -20.98 -5.44 0.47
CA GLN A 136 -21.00 -6.46 1.51
C GLN A 136 -22.42 -6.97 1.73
N GLY A 137 -22.54 -8.25 2.00
CA GLY A 137 -23.80 -8.88 2.45
C GLY A 137 -24.65 -9.45 1.33
N GLY A 138 -25.22 -10.61 1.62
CA GLY A 138 -26.43 -11.12 1.02
C GLY A 138 -26.33 -11.80 -0.34
N VAL A 139 -25.24 -12.49 -0.67
CA VAL A 139 -25.28 -13.42 -1.80
C VAL A 139 -24.94 -14.83 -1.32
N PHE A 140 -25.77 -15.79 -1.67
CA PHE A 140 -25.44 -17.19 -1.52
C PHE A 140 -24.23 -17.52 -2.40
N GLY A 141 -23.14 -17.99 -1.80
CA GLY A 141 -21.93 -18.37 -2.52
C GLY A 141 -20.70 -17.49 -2.33
N GLY A 142 -20.77 -16.46 -1.47
CA GLY A 142 -19.55 -15.74 -1.03
C GLY A 142 -18.97 -14.71 -1.98
N PHE A 143 -19.70 -14.29 -3.02
CA PHE A 143 -19.20 -13.36 -4.03
C PHE A 143 -18.98 -11.94 -3.51
N SER A 144 -17.86 -11.37 -3.85
CA SER A 144 -17.58 -9.93 -3.66
C SER A 144 -18.16 -9.12 -4.82
N LEU A 145 -19.47 -8.86 -4.79
CA LEU A 145 -20.08 -7.97 -5.79
C LEU A 145 -19.51 -6.56 -5.68
N ARG A 146 -19.37 -5.90 -6.82
CA ARG A 146 -19.06 -4.47 -6.87
C ARG A 146 -20.34 -3.67 -7.05
N PRO A 147 -20.39 -2.41 -6.61
CA PRO A 147 -21.54 -1.54 -6.84
C PRO A 147 -21.60 -1.05 -8.28
N ASN A 148 -22.68 -0.37 -8.63
CA ASN A 148 -22.71 0.51 -9.81
C ASN A 148 -22.13 1.87 -9.45
N ILE A 149 -21.45 2.51 -10.42
CA ILE A 149 -21.06 3.90 -10.32
C ILE A 149 -22.26 4.77 -10.76
N VAL A 150 -22.57 5.79 -9.96
CA VAL A 150 -23.58 6.78 -10.26
C VAL A 150 -22.99 7.83 -11.20
N PRO A 151 -23.49 7.96 -12.44
CA PRO A 151 -22.96 8.94 -13.40
C PRO A 151 -23.01 10.37 -12.85
N GLY A 152 -21.95 11.14 -13.09
CA GLY A 152 -21.88 12.55 -12.69
C GLY A 152 -21.57 12.80 -11.21
N VAL A 153 -21.50 11.76 -10.37
CA VAL A 153 -21.14 11.91 -8.96
C VAL A 153 -19.66 11.54 -8.75
N SER A 154 -18.90 12.48 -8.17
CA SER A 154 -17.49 12.24 -7.88
C SER A 154 -17.31 11.12 -6.83
N THR A 155 -16.41 10.20 -7.11
CA THR A 155 -16.01 9.14 -6.17
C THR A 155 -15.14 9.66 -5.02
N ARG A 156 -14.57 10.86 -5.16
CA ARG A 156 -13.84 11.54 -4.10
C ARG A 156 -14.82 12.21 -3.15
N CYS A 157 -14.56 12.11 -1.86
CA CYS A 157 -15.36 12.76 -0.83
C CYS A 157 -15.42 14.30 -1.08
N PRO A 158 -16.59 14.96 -1.01
CA PRO A 158 -16.69 16.41 -1.16
C PRO A 158 -15.82 17.18 -0.14
N ASN A 159 -15.83 16.72 1.10
CA ASN A 159 -14.97 17.23 2.17
C ASN A 159 -13.76 16.31 2.36
N PHE A 160 -12.98 16.14 1.31
CA PHE A 160 -11.84 15.23 1.31
C PHE A 160 -10.89 15.53 2.49
N SER A 161 -10.71 14.53 3.33
CA SER A 161 -9.78 14.57 4.46
C SER A 161 -9.20 13.18 4.72
N VAL A 162 -7.93 13.14 5.12
CA VAL A 162 -7.25 11.90 5.53
C VAL A 162 -7.07 11.99 7.06
N PRO A 163 -7.43 10.93 7.81
CA PRO A 163 -7.92 9.61 7.37
C PRO A 163 -9.45 9.50 7.22
N GLU A 164 -10.22 10.56 7.42
CA GLU A 164 -11.63 10.49 7.76
C GLU A 164 -12.59 10.32 6.55
N CYS A 165 -12.33 11.02 5.44
CA CYS A 165 -13.23 11.00 4.29
C CYS A 165 -12.45 11.05 2.98
N GLN A 166 -12.21 9.90 2.39
CA GLN A 166 -11.47 9.78 1.13
C GLN A 166 -12.39 9.47 -0.05
N TYR A 167 -13.41 8.63 0.18
CA TYR A 167 -14.35 8.20 -0.85
C TYR A 167 -15.78 8.62 -0.53
N ASN A 168 -16.53 8.94 -1.57
CA ASN A 168 -17.93 9.36 -1.51
C ASN A 168 -18.86 8.16 -1.73
N ALA A 169 -19.57 7.74 -0.71
CA ALA A 169 -20.52 6.62 -0.81
C ALA A 169 -21.70 6.93 -1.77
N ALA A 170 -22.09 8.20 -1.91
CA ALA A 170 -23.16 8.60 -2.82
C ALA A 170 -22.81 8.41 -4.32
N ALA A 171 -21.53 8.18 -4.63
CA ALA A 171 -21.10 7.85 -5.98
C ALA A 171 -21.40 6.39 -6.37
N PHE A 172 -22.02 5.61 -5.48
CA PHE A 172 -22.28 4.20 -5.69
C PHE A 172 -23.75 3.86 -5.43
N SER A 173 -24.29 2.95 -6.25
CA SER A 173 -25.63 2.41 -6.09
C SER A 173 -25.61 0.88 -6.08
N ASP A 174 -26.61 0.27 -5.45
CA ASP A 174 -26.76 -1.19 -5.39
C ASP A 174 -27.20 -1.73 -6.76
N PRO A 175 -26.45 -2.64 -7.38
CA PRO A 175 -26.88 -3.28 -8.63
C PRO A 175 -28.00 -4.30 -8.43
N GLY A 176 -28.36 -4.60 -7.17
CA GLY A 176 -29.27 -5.69 -6.80
C GLY A 176 -28.51 -6.93 -6.32
N GLY A 177 -29.23 -7.83 -5.60
CA GLY A 177 -28.62 -8.91 -4.86
C GLY A 177 -27.76 -9.91 -5.63
N PHE A 178 -27.98 -10.04 -6.95
CA PHE A 178 -27.35 -11.06 -7.78
C PHE A 178 -26.80 -10.52 -9.10
N THR A 179 -26.85 -9.19 -9.29
CA THR A 179 -26.40 -8.55 -10.52
C THR A 179 -24.98 -8.02 -10.32
N PRO A 180 -24.03 -8.36 -11.20
CA PRO A 180 -22.73 -7.72 -11.21
C PRO A 180 -22.84 -6.22 -11.42
N GLY A 181 -22.18 -5.43 -10.56
CA GLY A 181 -22.12 -3.99 -10.74
C GLY A 181 -21.06 -3.57 -11.77
N ASN A 182 -21.18 -2.35 -12.26
CA ASN A 182 -20.31 -1.82 -13.32
C ASN A 182 -19.04 -1.11 -12.80
N ALA A 183 -18.85 -1.00 -11.47
CA ALA A 183 -17.61 -0.43 -10.95
C ALA A 183 -16.42 -1.32 -11.31
N PRO A 184 -15.36 -0.77 -11.93
CA PRO A 184 -14.16 -1.56 -12.21
C PRO A 184 -13.51 -2.04 -10.91
N ARG A 185 -12.83 -3.17 -10.96
CA ARG A 185 -12.00 -3.64 -9.85
C ARG A 185 -10.83 -2.67 -9.64
N ASN A 186 -10.49 -2.37 -8.40
CA ASN A 186 -9.25 -1.65 -8.05
C ASN A 186 -9.08 -0.27 -8.71
N PHE A 187 -10.16 0.43 -9.00
CA PHE A 187 -10.08 1.72 -9.71
C PHE A 187 -9.78 2.92 -8.79
N LEU A 188 -10.01 2.77 -7.48
CA LEU A 188 -9.62 3.78 -6.49
C LEU A 188 -8.19 3.56 -6.02
N ARG A 189 -7.62 4.57 -5.37
CA ARG A 189 -6.25 4.53 -4.87
C ARG A 189 -6.20 4.97 -3.41
N GLY A 190 -5.52 4.17 -2.60
CA GLY A 190 -5.20 4.49 -1.22
C GLY A 190 -4.17 5.60 -1.08
N GLN A 191 -3.70 5.80 0.14
CA GLN A 191 -2.69 6.80 0.45
C GLN A 191 -1.29 6.35 0.02
N GLY A 192 -0.49 7.32 -0.41
CA GLY A 192 0.93 7.07 -0.67
C GLY A 192 1.71 6.86 0.62
N PHE A 193 2.82 6.15 0.49
CA PHE A 193 3.77 5.91 1.59
C PHE A 193 4.95 6.88 1.50
N LYS A 194 5.36 7.44 2.64
CA LYS A 194 6.49 8.38 2.75
C LYS A 194 7.32 8.03 3.98
N GLN A 195 8.60 7.81 3.79
CA GLN A 195 9.53 7.61 4.90
C GLN A 195 10.88 8.21 4.57
N VAL A 196 11.49 8.85 5.54
CA VAL A 196 12.84 9.37 5.50
C VAL A 196 13.52 9.04 6.81
N ASP A 197 14.55 8.22 6.74
CA ASP A 197 15.36 7.82 7.87
C ASP A 197 16.71 8.53 7.79
N LEU A 198 17.23 8.97 8.91
CA LEU A 198 18.52 9.65 9.02
C LEU A 198 19.39 8.94 10.06
N SER A 199 20.65 8.75 9.73
CA SER A 199 21.66 8.22 10.65
C SER A 199 22.85 9.17 10.75
N LEU A 200 23.26 9.45 11.96
CA LEU A 200 24.52 10.14 12.24
C LEU A 200 25.42 9.20 13.03
N SER A 201 26.59 8.93 12.51
CA SER A 201 27.58 8.08 13.18
C SER A 201 28.92 8.78 13.36
N LYS A 202 29.58 8.42 14.45
CA LYS A 202 30.94 8.88 14.80
C LYS A 202 31.79 7.67 15.09
N ASN A 203 32.81 7.43 14.29
CA ASN A 203 33.80 6.41 14.54
C ASN A 203 35.09 7.06 15.10
N THR A 204 35.50 6.69 16.30
CA THR A 204 36.70 7.21 16.97
C THR A 204 37.68 6.08 17.18
N ARG A 205 38.85 6.20 16.57
CA ARG A 205 39.95 5.28 16.81
C ARG A 205 40.62 5.66 18.14
N ILE A 206 40.62 4.73 19.10
CA ILE A 206 41.19 4.92 20.44
C ILE A 206 42.68 4.51 20.43
N THR A 207 42.96 3.30 19.92
CA THR A 207 44.31 2.77 19.73
C THR A 207 44.41 2.16 18.33
N GLU A 208 45.56 1.55 17.98
CA GLU A 208 45.73 0.88 16.68
C GLU A 208 44.76 -0.28 16.45
N GLY A 209 44.42 -1.02 17.50
CA GLY A 209 43.48 -2.14 17.45
C GLY A 209 42.07 -1.83 18.00
N THR A 210 41.86 -0.62 18.55
CA THR A 210 40.60 -0.36 19.30
C THR A 210 39.86 0.84 18.73
N SER A 211 38.56 0.68 18.49
CA SER A 211 37.68 1.76 18.02
C SER A 211 36.34 1.80 18.75
N LEU A 212 35.78 2.98 18.90
CA LEU A 212 34.45 3.24 19.39
C LEU A 212 33.60 3.88 18.31
N MET A 213 32.50 3.24 17.96
CA MET A 213 31.48 3.80 17.10
C MET A 213 30.26 4.21 17.91
N LEU A 214 29.90 5.46 17.86
CA LEU A 214 28.61 5.99 18.36
C LEU A 214 27.72 6.25 17.18
N ARG A 215 26.44 5.87 17.28
CA ARG A 215 25.47 6.06 16.21
C ARG A 215 24.10 6.45 16.75
N MET A 216 23.50 7.41 16.10
CA MET A 216 22.14 7.85 16.31
C MET A 216 21.34 7.62 15.02
N ASP A 217 20.30 6.81 15.09
CA ASP A 217 19.35 6.56 14.01
C ASP A 217 18.02 7.24 14.35
N VAL A 218 17.50 8.00 13.40
CA VAL A 218 16.19 8.68 13.47
C VAL A 218 15.31 8.11 12.36
N PHE A 219 14.44 7.18 12.72
CA PHE A 219 13.46 6.60 11.80
C PHE A 219 12.28 7.56 11.64
N ASN A 220 11.78 7.69 10.40
CA ASN A 220 10.71 8.59 10.04
C ASN A 220 10.97 10.02 10.57
N MET A 221 12.08 10.61 10.16
CA MET A 221 12.59 11.89 10.68
C MET A 221 11.53 13.02 10.67
N PHE A 222 10.71 13.07 9.63
CA PHE A 222 9.66 14.09 9.48
C PHE A 222 8.35 13.74 10.17
N ASN A 223 8.28 12.57 10.82
CA ASN A 223 7.08 12.05 11.47
C ASN A 223 5.87 11.98 10.52
N PHE A 224 6.09 11.53 9.30
CA PHE A 224 5.00 11.29 8.35
C PHE A 224 4.04 10.25 8.88
N VAL A 225 2.75 10.52 8.84
CA VAL A 225 1.74 9.53 9.14
C VAL A 225 1.43 8.76 7.87
N ASN A 226 1.76 7.47 7.85
CA ASN A 226 1.47 6.56 6.77
C ASN A 226 0.21 5.77 7.09
N PHE A 227 -0.94 6.23 6.60
CA PHE A 227 -2.20 5.54 6.80
C PHE A 227 -2.29 4.30 5.93
N ALA A 228 -2.94 3.25 6.46
CA ALA A 228 -3.35 2.09 5.70
C ALA A 228 -4.42 2.47 4.66
N ASP A 229 -4.67 1.59 3.70
CA ASP A 229 -5.66 1.85 2.67
C ASP A 229 -7.05 2.05 3.29
N PRO A 230 -7.85 2.99 2.74
CA PRO A 230 -9.20 3.20 3.20
C PRO A 230 -10.12 2.02 2.86
N SER A 231 -11.10 1.77 3.70
CA SER A 231 -12.09 0.71 3.47
C SER A 231 -12.98 1.04 2.27
N GLY A 232 -13.16 0.07 1.37
CA GLY A 232 -14.07 0.13 0.23
C GLY A 232 -15.41 -0.60 0.44
N GLY A 233 -15.73 -1.04 1.67
CA GLY A 233 -16.93 -1.83 1.95
C GLY A 233 -18.23 -1.00 2.03
N LEU A 234 -19.24 -1.37 1.23
CA LEU A 234 -20.59 -0.83 1.25
C LEU A 234 -21.58 -1.95 1.57
N THR A 235 -22.70 -1.61 2.22
CA THR A 235 -23.81 -2.55 2.51
C THR A 235 -25.09 -2.12 1.80
N PRO A 236 -25.99 -3.05 1.46
CA PRO A 236 -27.31 -2.68 0.97
C PRO A 236 -28.02 -1.74 1.92
N GLY A 237 -28.66 -0.72 1.38
CA GLY A 237 -29.50 0.19 2.14
C GLY A 237 -30.90 -0.34 2.37
N SER A 238 -31.73 0.45 3.04
CA SER A 238 -33.14 0.10 3.34
C SER A 238 -34.08 0.35 2.17
N THR A 239 -33.65 1.08 1.15
CA THR A 239 -34.45 1.35 -0.06
C THR A 239 -33.86 0.61 -1.27
N PRO A 240 -34.68 0.22 -2.27
CA PRO A 240 -34.18 -0.44 -3.47
C PRO A 240 -33.06 0.36 -4.13
N ASN A 241 -32.05 -0.34 -4.63
CA ASN A 241 -30.87 0.20 -5.31
C ASN A 241 -30.03 1.19 -4.48
N SER A 242 -30.28 1.32 -3.19
CA SER A 242 -29.46 2.16 -2.32
C SER A 242 -28.32 1.35 -1.66
N LEU A 243 -27.18 2.01 -1.46
CA LEU A 243 -26.09 1.51 -0.66
C LEU A 243 -25.89 2.40 0.57
N ARG A 244 -25.57 1.76 1.65
CA ARG A 244 -25.20 2.40 2.91
C ARG A 244 -23.70 2.25 3.12
N ALA A 245 -23.04 3.35 3.42
CA ALA A 245 -21.67 3.31 3.88
C ALA A 245 -21.54 2.47 5.15
N THR A 246 -20.57 1.56 5.19
CA THR A 246 -20.14 1.00 6.48
C THR A 246 -19.54 2.12 7.34
N ALA A 247 -19.41 1.91 8.65
CA ALA A 247 -18.82 2.89 9.56
C ALA A 247 -17.41 3.35 9.12
N PHE A 248 -16.74 2.54 8.31
CA PHE A 248 -15.36 2.75 7.88
C PHE A 248 -15.19 3.03 6.39
N PHE A 249 -16.27 3.09 5.61
CA PHE A 249 -16.18 3.36 4.16
C PHE A 249 -15.45 4.68 3.89
N GLY A 250 -14.44 4.62 3.02
CA GLY A 250 -13.62 5.78 2.68
C GLY A 250 -12.71 6.28 3.79
N ARG A 251 -12.56 5.54 4.89
CA ARG A 251 -11.74 5.89 6.06
C ARG A 251 -10.56 4.95 6.20
N SER A 252 -9.42 5.50 6.60
CA SER A 252 -8.26 4.72 7.02
C SER A 252 -8.28 4.60 8.55
N VAL A 253 -8.49 3.39 9.06
CA VAL A 253 -8.66 3.15 10.51
C VAL A 253 -7.37 2.71 11.21
N SER A 254 -6.28 2.57 10.46
CA SER A 254 -4.98 2.17 11.00
C SER A 254 -3.84 2.81 10.19
N THR A 255 -2.64 2.67 10.69
CA THR A 255 -1.41 3.03 9.96
C THR A 255 -0.72 1.77 9.43
N VAL A 256 0.12 1.94 8.40
CA VAL A 256 0.89 0.83 7.81
C VAL A 256 1.77 0.15 8.86
N GLY A 257 2.37 0.91 9.78
CA GLY A 257 3.18 0.38 10.87
C GLY A 257 2.42 -0.58 11.80
N ASN A 258 1.15 -0.29 12.07
CA ASN A 258 0.31 -1.16 12.90
C ASN A 258 -0.07 -2.47 12.17
N GLN A 259 -0.28 -2.43 10.87
CA GLN A 259 -0.59 -3.63 10.07
C GLN A 259 0.60 -4.61 10.01
N LEU A 260 1.80 -4.09 10.01
CA LEU A 260 3.04 -4.90 9.98
C LEU A 260 3.53 -5.31 11.37
N GLY A 261 2.68 -5.20 12.41
CA GLY A 261 3.01 -5.62 13.77
C GLY A 261 4.05 -4.75 14.46
N GLY A 262 4.19 -3.49 14.03
CA GLY A 262 5.16 -2.55 14.63
C GLY A 262 6.64 -2.93 14.39
N LEU A 263 6.89 -3.86 13.48
CA LEU A 263 8.25 -4.35 13.24
C LEU A 263 9.11 -3.24 12.63
N LEU A 264 10.07 -2.77 13.45
CA LEU A 264 11.25 -2.01 13.03
C LEU A 264 10.98 -0.75 12.18
N GLY A 265 10.25 0.22 12.75
CA GLY A 265 10.26 1.59 12.22
C GLY A 265 9.62 1.80 10.83
N PHE A 266 9.10 0.76 10.19
CA PHE A 266 8.54 0.85 8.85
C PHE A 266 7.12 1.44 8.88
N GLY A 267 6.98 2.69 8.41
CA GLY A 267 5.70 3.38 8.40
C GLY A 267 5.13 3.77 9.77
N GLY A 268 5.88 3.52 10.84
CA GLY A 268 5.52 3.89 12.21
C GLY A 268 5.81 5.37 12.54
N PRO A 269 5.54 5.80 13.77
CA PRO A 269 5.89 7.14 14.24
C PRO A 269 7.41 7.31 14.30
N ARG A 270 7.87 8.56 14.41
CA ARG A 270 9.29 8.85 14.56
C ARG A 270 9.87 8.12 15.78
N GLN A 271 10.98 7.43 15.57
CA GLN A 271 11.73 6.73 16.60
C GLN A 271 13.20 7.16 16.56
N ILE A 272 13.82 7.25 17.70
CA ILE A 272 15.24 7.57 17.82
C ILE A 272 15.92 6.42 18.56
N GLN A 273 16.96 5.88 17.95
CA GLN A 273 17.77 4.82 18.50
C GLN A 273 19.22 5.31 18.66
N LEU A 274 19.79 5.10 19.83
CA LEU A 274 21.20 5.36 20.10
C LEU A 274 21.92 4.02 20.26
N SER A 275 23.09 3.89 19.64
CA SER A 275 23.92 2.71 19.76
C SER A 275 25.39 3.08 19.96
N ALA A 276 26.08 2.25 20.73
CA ALA A 276 27.53 2.32 20.93
C ALA A 276 28.12 0.95 20.64
N ARG A 277 29.14 0.90 19.78
CA ARG A 277 29.91 -0.34 19.48
C ARG A 277 31.36 -0.13 19.78
N PHE A 278 31.88 -0.98 20.63
CA PHE A 278 33.31 -1.08 20.96
C PHE A 278 33.90 -2.26 20.20
N SER A 279 35.01 -2.03 19.48
CA SER A 279 35.71 -3.05 18.70
C SER A 279 37.17 -3.05 19.13
N PHE A 280 37.73 -4.23 19.41
CA PHE A 280 39.10 -4.45 19.86
C PHE A 280 39.73 -5.62 19.12
#